data_cf3ac6a26da0bcec5a76e7fe92f8f300
#
_entry.id   cf3ac6a26da0bcec5a76e7fe92f8f300
#
_cell.length_a   1.000
_cell.length_b   1.000
_cell.length_c   1.000
_cell.angle_alpha   90.00
_cell.angle_beta   90.00
_cell.angle_gamma   90.00
#
_symmetry.space_group_name_H-M   'P 1'
#
loop_
_entity.id
_entity.type
_entity.pdbx_description
1 polymer ?
#
loop_
_entity_poly.entity_id
_entity_poly.type
_entity_poly.pdbx_seq_one_letter_code
_entity_poly.pdbx_strand_id
1 'polypeptide(L)'
;MISTVVISRDRPAQLHLLLESIQRNGGNLFHLTVLFEASSEYFLEGYIKAQQFFSKKNRKDFNFPIRWKQRESSNLNEDLLKILSNSRELVCLFNDQNILFERVSSYKKIKKLFSTHSMSALSLRLGNNTVIQNPYESGNYLADRPKEGEFDLDRFLIWDATKIKSYTNFGMPFSTNGHIYHENLIKNVLKRTKVEDHDNFELEVQKGLYKGSFSGKIPPSMACTEYSVVICNSCERISDSIGKYDNTEIGINHRYIEGNIIDYDSFDFSNISKPYEDFTAFFK
;
A
#
# COMPACT_ATOMS: atom_id res chain seq x y z
N MET A 1 10.22 -8.88 11.36
CA MET A 1 9.13 -8.97 10.37
C MET A 1 8.02 -8.01 10.75
N ILE A 2 7.38 -7.42 9.75
CA ILE A 2 6.31 -6.42 9.86
C ILE A 2 4.99 -7.14 9.61
N SER A 3 4.00 -6.96 10.49
CA SER A 3 2.63 -7.43 10.24
C SER A 3 2.05 -6.61 9.10
N THR A 4 1.65 -7.26 8.02
CA THR A 4 1.24 -6.56 6.81
C THR A 4 -0.18 -6.93 6.45
N VAL A 5 -1.03 -5.93 6.30
CA VAL A 5 -2.41 -6.10 5.84
C VAL A 5 -2.51 -5.56 4.42
N VAL A 6 -2.96 -6.40 3.52
CA VAL A 6 -3.31 -6.03 2.15
C VAL A 6 -4.83 -5.94 2.06
N ILE A 7 -5.36 -4.79 1.67
CA ILE A 7 -6.78 -4.54 1.53
C ILE A 7 -7.13 -4.61 0.04
N SER A 8 -8.15 -5.39 -0.31
CA SER A 8 -8.57 -5.55 -1.71
C SER A 8 -10.08 -5.66 -1.83
N ARG A 9 -10.65 -5.00 -2.85
CA ARG A 9 -12.07 -5.06 -3.16
C ARG A 9 -12.26 -5.23 -4.66
N ASP A 10 -12.90 -6.32 -5.07
CA ASP A 10 -13.25 -6.64 -6.47
C ASP A 10 -12.08 -6.60 -7.48
N ARG A 11 -10.82 -6.74 -6.99
CA ARG A 11 -9.59 -6.60 -7.79
C ARG A 11 -8.61 -7.76 -7.60
N PRO A 12 -9.02 -9.02 -7.82
CA PRO A 12 -8.14 -10.17 -7.57
C PRO A 12 -6.93 -10.25 -8.51
N ALA A 13 -7.02 -9.73 -9.74
CA ALA A 13 -5.89 -9.67 -10.67
C ALA A 13 -4.82 -8.66 -10.21
N GLN A 14 -5.23 -7.48 -9.78
CA GLN A 14 -4.33 -6.46 -9.24
C GLN A 14 -3.72 -6.92 -7.90
N LEU A 15 -4.52 -7.57 -7.04
CA LEU A 15 -4.00 -8.21 -5.84
C LEU A 15 -2.93 -9.25 -6.16
N HIS A 16 -3.12 -10.05 -7.21
CA HIS A 16 -2.12 -11.01 -7.67
C HIS A 16 -0.80 -10.32 -8.03
N LEU A 17 -0.87 -9.22 -8.79
CA LEU A 17 0.30 -8.42 -9.17
C LEU A 17 1.04 -7.90 -7.92
N LEU A 18 0.32 -7.33 -6.95
CA LEU A 18 0.91 -6.88 -5.69
C LEU A 18 1.61 -8.01 -4.95
N LEU A 19 0.95 -9.15 -4.79
CA LEU A 19 1.53 -10.30 -4.09
C LEU A 19 2.76 -10.86 -4.81
N GLU A 20 2.76 -10.92 -6.15
CA GLU A 20 3.94 -11.27 -6.95
C GLU A 20 5.07 -10.26 -6.73
N SER A 21 4.78 -8.96 -6.73
CA SER A 21 5.76 -7.90 -6.51
C SER A 21 6.39 -7.98 -5.10
N ILE A 22 5.59 -8.28 -4.07
CA ILE A 22 6.07 -8.49 -2.71
C ILE A 22 6.94 -9.75 -2.63
N GLN A 23 6.57 -10.81 -3.33
CA GLN A 23 7.37 -12.03 -3.41
C GLN A 23 8.76 -11.76 -4.00
N ARG A 24 8.84 -10.96 -5.05
CA ARG A 24 10.09 -10.61 -5.74
C ARG A 24 10.99 -9.69 -4.90
N ASN A 25 10.41 -8.66 -4.29
CA ASN A 25 11.15 -7.54 -3.70
C ASN A 25 11.04 -7.43 -2.18
N GLY A 26 10.05 -8.05 -1.55
CA GLY A 26 9.78 -7.94 -0.12
C GLY A 26 10.64 -8.86 0.77
N GLY A 27 11.17 -9.94 0.21
CA GLY A 27 11.96 -10.92 0.96
C GLY A 27 11.18 -11.45 2.18
N ASN A 28 11.87 -11.54 3.32
CA ASN A 28 11.30 -12.02 4.60
C ASN A 28 10.76 -10.88 5.48
N LEU A 29 10.56 -9.69 4.92
CA LEU A 29 10.20 -8.52 5.71
C LEU A 29 8.74 -8.57 6.14
N PHE A 30 7.83 -9.02 5.28
CA PHE A 30 6.39 -8.92 5.44
C PHE A 30 5.74 -10.24 5.87
N HIS A 31 4.87 -10.16 6.88
CA HIS A 31 3.98 -11.25 7.29
C HIS A 31 2.57 -10.89 6.84
N LEU A 32 2.12 -11.51 5.75
CA LEU A 32 0.96 -11.07 4.99
C LEU A 32 -0.37 -11.60 5.53
N THR A 33 -1.33 -10.70 5.64
CA THR A 33 -2.76 -11.01 5.77
C THR A 33 -3.49 -10.25 4.67
N VAL A 34 -4.18 -10.93 3.79
CA VAL A 34 -5.06 -10.35 2.79
C VAL A 34 -6.46 -10.26 3.37
N LEU A 35 -6.98 -9.04 3.46
CA LEU A 35 -8.37 -8.73 3.79
C LEU A 35 -9.07 -8.35 2.49
N PHE A 36 -9.96 -9.21 2.00
CA PHE A 36 -10.62 -8.99 0.72
C PHE A 36 -12.15 -8.91 0.85
N GLU A 37 -12.75 -8.15 -0.05
CA GLU A 37 -14.18 -8.04 -0.25
C GLU A 37 -14.50 -8.41 -1.69
N ALA A 38 -15.50 -9.26 -1.88
CA ALA A 38 -16.05 -9.60 -3.18
C ALA A 38 -17.53 -9.20 -3.21
N SER A 39 -17.89 -8.28 -4.09
CA SER A 39 -19.28 -7.80 -4.23
C SER A 39 -20.19 -8.82 -4.93
N SER A 40 -19.62 -9.84 -5.54
CA SER A 40 -20.32 -10.93 -6.23
C SER A 40 -19.55 -12.24 -6.18
N GLU A 41 -20.22 -13.34 -6.46
CA GLU A 41 -19.58 -14.64 -6.59
C GLU A 41 -18.54 -14.69 -7.73
N TYR A 42 -18.72 -13.89 -8.75
CA TYR A 42 -17.79 -13.75 -9.85
C TYR A 42 -16.43 -13.18 -9.42
N PHE A 43 -16.41 -12.16 -8.56
CA PHE A 43 -15.17 -11.66 -7.97
C PHE A 43 -14.61 -12.63 -6.93
N LEU A 44 -15.48 -13.32 -6.18
CA LEU A 44 -15.05 -14.34 -5.23
C LEU A 44 -14.26 -15.47 -5.93
N GLU A 45 -14.69 -15.90 -7.12
CA GLU A 45 -13.98 -16.88 -7.93
C GLU A 45 -12.54 -16.42 -8.25
N GLY A 46 -12.35 -15.15 -8.62
CA GLY A 46 -11.04 -14.56 -8.81
C GLY A 46 -10.16 -14.63 -7.55
N TYR A 47 -10.72 -14.31 -6.37
CA TYR A 47 -9.98 -14.43 -5.12
C TYR A 47 -9.64 -15.88 -4.75
N ILE A 48 -10.54 -16.82 -5.00
CA ILE A 48 -10.26 -18.26 -4.80
C ILE A 48 -9.11 -18.70 -5.70
N LYS A 49 -9.07 -18.24 -6.95
CA LYS A 49 -7.96 -18.52 -7.86
C LYS A 49 -6.64 -17.95 -7.36
N ALA A 50 -6.62 -16.69 -6.87
CA ALA A 50 -5.45 -16.10 -6.26
C ALA A 50 -4.98 -16.91 -5.05
N GLN A 51 -5.88 -17.32 -4.17
CA GLN A 51 -5.56 -18.17 -3.01
C GLN A 51 -4.92 -19.49 -3.44
N GLN A 52 -5.49 -20.16 -4.43
CA GLN A 52 -4.96 -21.44 -4.95
C GLN A 52 -3.57 -21.27 -5.54
N PHE A 53 -3.34 -20.20 -6.31
CA PHE A 53 -2.05 -19.92 -6.91
C PHE A 53 -0.96 -19.74 -5.84
N PHE A 54 -1.19 -18.85 -4.90
CA PHE A 54 -0.22 -18.55 -3.84
C PHE A 54 -0.08 -19.68 -2.81
N SER A 55 -1.10 -20.51 -2.59
CA SER A 55 -1.01 -21.68 -1.71
C SER A 55 -0.11 -22.78 -2.31
N LYS A 56 -0.13 -22.98 -3.61
CA LYS A 56 0.71 -23.97 -4.31
C LYS A 56 2.18 -23.53 -4.38
N LYS A 57 2.43 -22.24 -4.62
CA LYS A 57 3.77 -21.65 -4.72
C LYS A 57 4.42 -21.38 -3.35
N ASN A 58 3.63 -21.20 -2.33
CA ASN A 58 4.02 -20.65 -1.01
C ASN A 58 5.10 -21.41 -0.26
N ARG A 59 5.36 -22.67 -0.57
CA ARG A 59 6.31 -23.47 0.22
C ARG A 59 7.78 -23.18 -0.07
N LYS A 60 8.10 -22.49 -1.17
CA LYS A 60 9.50 -22.19 -1.55
C LYS A 60 9.83 -20.69 -1.61
N ASP A 61 8.85 -19.86 -1.93
CA ASP A 61 9.09 -18.47 -2.33
C ASP A 61 8.61 -17.43 -1.30
N PHE A 62 7.58 -17.76 -0.48
CA PHE A 62 7.25 -17.00 0.73
C PHE A 62 7.66 -17.80 1.95
N ASN A 63 8.45 -17.20 2.83
CA ASN A 63 8.85 -17.85 4.09
C ASN A 63 7.69 -18.03 5.08
N PHE A 64 6.53 -17.43 4.78
CA PHE A 64 5.33 -17.52 5.62
C PHE A 64 4.09 -17.66 4.75
N PRO A 65 3.10 -18.47 5.21
CA PRO A 65 1.82 -18.58 4.53
C PRO A 65 1.10 -17.24 4.56
N ILE A 66 0.51 -16.86 3.43
CA ILE A 66 -0.42 -15.74 3.36
C ILE A 66 -1.71 -16.14 4.08
N ARG A 67 -2.16 -15.32 5.02
CA ARG A 67 -3.47 -15.47 5.65
C ARG A 67 -4.49 -14.75 4.80
N TRP A 68 -5.57 -15.45 4.44
CA TRP A 68 -6.68 -14.87 3.69
C TRP A 68 -7.87 -14.71 4.60
N LYS A 69 -8.50 -13.54 4.53
CA LYS A 69 -9.68 -13.21 5.32
C LYS A 69 -10.65 -12.44 4.45
N GLN A 70 -11.87 -12.96 4.29
CA GLN A 70 -12.95 -12.20 3.67
C GLN A 70 -13.50 -11.21 4.68
N ARG A 71 -13.88 -10.03 4.22
CA ARG A 71 -14.56 -9.03 5.04
C ARG A 71 -15.89 -9.56 5.56
N GLU A 72 -16.14 -9.35 6.84
CA GLU A 72 -17.35 -9.77 7.53
C GLU A 72 -18.18 -8.57 8.00
N SER A 73 -17.50 -7.44 8.29
CA SER A 73 -18.11 -6.24 8.81
C SER A 73 -18.35 -5.21 7.72
N SER A 74 -19.45 -4.45 7.82
CA SER A 74 -19.63 -3.24 7.01
C SER A 74 -18.64 -2.12 7.36
N ASN A 75 -17.94 -2.26 8.49
CA ASN A 75 -16.94 -1.31 8.97
C ASN A 75 -15.53 -1.90 8.82
N LEU A 76 -14.77 -1.34 7.88
CA LEU A 76 -13.39 -1.76 7.61
C LEU A 76 -12.50 -1.72 8.88
N ASN A 77 -12.71 -0.74 9.76
CA ASN A 77 -11.91 -0.60 10.98
C ASN A 77 -12.04 -1.80 11.91
N GLU A 78 -13.24 -2.38 12.02
CA GLU A 78 -13.47 -3.54 12.88
C GLU A 78 -12.67 -4.75 12.40
N ASP A 79 -12.70 -5.00 11.08
CA ASP A 79 -11.95 -6.10 10.50
C ASP A 79 -10.43 -5.88 10.62
N LEU A 80 -9.97 -4.64 10.38
CA LEU A 80 -8.57 -4.28 10.58
C LEU A 80 -8.16 -4.44 12.06
N LEU A 81 -8.94 -3.97 13.01
CA LEU A 81 -8.64 -4.12 14.44
C LEU A 81 -8.61 -5.58 14.88
N LYS A 82 -9.49 -6.44 14.37
CA LYS A 82 -9.47 -7.90 14.60
C LYS A 82 -8.15 -8.51 14.08
N ILE A 83 -7.71 -8.14 12.85
CA ILE A 83 -6.45 -8.62 12.28
C ILE A 83 -5.26 -8.13 13.11
N LEU A 84 -5.27 -6.85 13.48
CA LEU A 84 -4.19 -6.22 14.21
C LEU A 84 -4.14 -6.61 15.70
N SER A 85 -5.14 -7.29 16.25
CA SER A 85 -5.13 -7.72 17.67
C SER A 85 -3.90 -8.56 18.03
N ASN A 86 -3.40 -9.34 17.06
CA ASN A 86 -2.21 -10.19 17.19
C ASN A 86 -1.04 -9.68 16.33
N SER A 87 -1.01 -8.39 16.01
CA SER A 87 0.06 -7.82 15.20
C SER A 87 1.37 -7.69 15.98
N ARG A 88 2.46 -7.53 15.23
CA ARG A 88 3.77 -7.22 15.78
C ARG A 88 3.89 -5.72 16.02
N GLU A 89 5.01 -5.30 16.61
CA GLU A 89 5.33 -3.90 16.92
C GLU A 89 5.13 -2.93 15.73
N LEU A 90 5.45 -3.40 14.51
CA LEU A 90 5.28 -2.63 13.29
C LEU A 90 4.23 -3.26 12.38
N VAL A 91 3.43 -2.41 11.76
CA VAL A 91 2.34 -2.76 10.84
C VAL A 91 2.54 -2.01 9.53
N CYS A 92 2.41 -2.72 8.41
CA CYS A 92 2.36 -2.12 7.08
C CYS A 92 0.96 -2.29 6.49
N LEU A 93 0.44 -1.25 5.84
CA LEU A 93 -0.80 -1.31 5.08
C LEU A 93 -0.49 -1.18 3.58
N PHE A 94 -1.05 -2.09 2.80
CA PHE A 94 -1.11 -2.02 1.34
C PHE A 94 -2.56 -2.11 0.86
N ASN A 95 -2.83 -1.60 -0.31
CA ASN A 95 -4.02 -1.92 -1.08
C ASN A 95 -3.64 -2.56 -2.43
N ASP A 96 -4.60 -3.10 -3.14
CA ASP A 96 -4.41 -3.84 -4.39
C ASP A 96 -3.88 -2.98 -5.56
N GLN A 97 -3.84 -1.66 -5.44
CA GLN A 97 -3.24 -0.75 -6.42
C GLN A 97 -1.72 -0.61 -6.25
N ASN A 98 -1.13 -1.20 -5.22
CA ASN A 98 0.29 -1.05 -4.96
C ASN A 98 1.12 -2.07 -5.74
N ILE A 99 2.29 -1.64 -6.17
CA ILE A 99 3.34 -2.49 -6.73
C ILE A 99 4.62 -2.22 -5.96
N LEU A 100 5.20 -3.24 -5.34
CA LEU A 100 6.51 -3.16 -4.71
C LEU A 100 7.57 -3.43 -5.78
N PHE A 101 8.16 -2.39 -6.35
CA PHE A 101 9.04 -2.52 -7.51
C PHE A 101 10.53 -2.61 -7.16
N GLU A 102 10.92 -2.28 -5.93
CA GLU A 102 12.31 -2.32 -5.49
C GLU A 102 12.40 -2.90 -4.07
N ARG A 103 13.59 -3.36 -3.68
CA ARG A 103 13.83 -3.97 -2.37
C ARG A 103 13.69 -2.98 -1.24
N VAL A 104 13.00 -3.41 -0.19
CA VAL A 104 12.81 -2.61 1.02
C VAL A 104 14.03 -2.75 1.94
N SER A 105 14.35 -1.68 2.66
CA SER A 105 15.35 -1.69 3.74
C SER A 105 15.08 -2.79 4.76
N SER A 106 16.15 -3.32 5.36
CA SER A 106 16.01 -4.42 6.31
C SER A 106 15.16 -4.06 7.53
N TYR A 107 14.48 -5.06 8.10
CA TYR A 107 13.70 -4.89 9.33
C TYR A 107 14.49 -4.22 10.47
N LYS A 108 15.79 -4.55 10.61
CA LYS A 108 16.66 -3.97 11.64
C LYS A 108 16.78 -2.45 11.49
N LYS A 109 16.95 -1.95 10.27
CA LYS A 109 17.04 -0.51 9.98
C LYS A 109 15.71 0.19 10.25
N ILE A 110 14.62 -0.39 9.77
CA ILE A 110 13.26 0.16 9.99
C ILE A 110 12.93 0.20 11.49
N LYS A 111 13.21 -0.89 12.21
CA LYS A 111 12.97 -0.93 13.65
C LYS A 111 13.82 0.10 14.40
N LYS A 112 15.09 0.28 14.03
CA LYS A 112 15.96 1.31 14.59
C LYS A 112 15.39 2.71 14.36
N LEU A 113 14.91 3.01 13.14
CA LEU A 113 14.26 4.30 12.83
C LEU A 113 13.11 4.61 13.81
N PHE A 114 12.18 3.66 13.99
CA PHE A 114 11.04 3.83 14.91
C PHE A 114 11.43 3.88 16.39
N SER A 115 12.54 3.26 16.77
CA SER A 115 13.04 3.30 18.16
C SER A 115 13.80 4.58 18.48
N THR A 116 14.41 5.20 17.47
CA THR A 116 15.23 6.42 17.62
C THR A 116 14.38 7.68 17.50
N HIS A 117 13.34 7.64 16.65
CA HIS A 117 12.50 8.78 16.35
C HIS A 117 11.04 8.49 16.69
N SER A 118 10.36 9.48 17.28
CA SER A 118 8.92 9.43 17.48
C SER A 118 8.22 9.74 16.16
N MET A 119 7.74 8.69 15.46
CA MET A 119 7.26 8.79 14.09
C MET A 119 5.79 8.46 13.95
N SER A 120 5.09 9.21 13.09
CA SER A 120 3.74 8.86 12.64
C SER A 120 3.77 7.72 11.61
N ALA A 121 4.67 7.80 10.64
CA ALA A 121 4.77 6.78 9.58
C ALA A 121 6.14 6.77 8.90
N LEU A 122 6.50 5.60 8.34
CA LEU A 122 7.50 5.46 7.29
C LEU A 122 6.78 5.13 5.98
N SER A 123 6.89 6.01 4.99
CA SER A 123 6.34 5.77 3.66
C SER A 123 7.33 5.01 2.78
N LEU A 124 6.88 3.92 2.17
CA LEU A 124 7.62 3.20 1.13
C LEU A 124 7.33 3.76 -0.28
N ARG A 125 6.25 4.55 -0.40
CA ARG A 125 5.79 5.16 -1.65
C ARG A 125 6.49 6.48 -1.96
N LEU A 126 6.99 7.17 -0.95
CA LEU A 126 7.69 8.44 -1.08
C LEU A 126 9.20 8.25 -1.08
N GLY A 127 9.90 9.19 -1.70
CA GLY A 127 11.35 9.23 -1.78
C GLY A 127 11.83 10.52 -2.45
N ASN A 128 13.14 10.68 -2.58
CA ASN A 128 13.74 11.82 -3.29
C ASN A 128 13.33 11.89 -4.76
N ASN A 129 13.00 10.75 -5.36
CA ASN A 129 12.53 10.65 -6.72
C ASN A 129 11.07 11.09 -6.91
N THR A 130 10.24 11.10 -5.86
CA THR A 130 8.83 11.50 -5.97
C THR A 130 8.70 13.03 -5.94
N VAL A 131 9.08 13.67 -7.04
CA VAL A 131 9.14 15.14 -7.19
C VAL A 131 7.86 15.74 -7.76
N ILE A 132 6.96 14.92 -8.29
CA ILE A 132 5.69 15.34 -8.89
C ILE A 132 4.55 14.88 -7.98
N GLN A 133 3.61 15.78 -7.72
CA GLN A 133 2.41 15.47 -6.97
C GLN A 133 1.39 14.75 -7.86
N ASN A 134 0.33 14.25 -7.26
CA ASN A 134 -0.70 13.42 -7.85
C ASN A 134 -1.08 13.80 -9.30
N PRO A 135 -1.09 12.86 -10.24
CA PRO A 135 -1.51 13.08 -11.62
C PRO A 135 -3.02 13.35 -11.80
N TYR A 136 -3.85 13.06 -10.79
CA TYR A 136 -5.31 13.29 -10.86
C TYR A 136 -5.71 14.76 -10.68
N GLU A 137 -4.82 15.62 -10.20
CA GLU A 137 -5.01 17.06 -10.29
C GLU A 137 -4.51 17.53 -11.65
N SER A 138 -5.32 18.31 -12.36
CA SER A 138 -5.02 18.85 -13.70
C SER A 138 -3.71 19.66 -13.69
N GLY A 139 -2.59 19.00 -13.93
CA GLY A 139 -1.26 19.59 -14.06
C GLY A 139 -0.18 18.79 -13.32
N ASN A 140 1.02 18.76 -13.87
CA ASN A 140 2.22 18.21 -13.22
C ASN A 140 2.76 19.22 -12.21
N TYR A 141 2.08 19.36 -11.06
CA TYR A 141 2.59 20.22 -10.00
C TYR A 141 3.75 19.54 -9.29
N LEU A 142 4.77 20.33 -8.96
CA LEU A 142 5.85 19.84 -8.10
C LEU A 142 5.28 19.42 -6.74
N ALA A 143 5.73 18.29 -6.24
CA ALA A 143 5.37 17.83 -4.91
C ALA A 143 5.79 18.88 -3.86
N ASP A 144 4.92 19.10 -2.88
CA ASP A 144 5.25 19.94 -1.72
C ASP A 144 6.14 19.11 -0.79
N ARG A 145 7.42 19.10 -1.11
CA ARG A 145 8.44 18.29 -0.45
C ARG A 145 8.96 18.96 0.80
N PRO A 146 9.45 18.20 1.79
CA PRO A 146 10.08 18.77 2.96
C PRO A 146 11.33 19.57 2.56
N LYS A 147 11.35 20.87 2.89
CA LYS A 147 12.50 21.75 2.68
C LYS A 147 13.59 21.55 3.73
N GLU A 148 13.21 21.06 4.91
CA GLU A 148 14.06 20.85 6.09
C GLU A 148 14.13 19.36 6.47
N GLY A 149 14.01 18.45 5.50
CA GLY A 149 14.16 17.03 5.75
C GLY A 149 15.63 16.66 5.91
N GLU A 150 15.94 15.83 6.89
CA GLU A 150 17.29 15.32 7.14
C GLU A 150 17.38 13.83 6.87
N PHE A 151 18.50 13.40 6.27
CA PHE A 151 18.81 11.98 6.15
C PHE A 151 19.42 11.45 7.43
N ASP A 152 18.90 10.34 7.92
CA ASP A 152 19.59 9.59 8.97
C ASP A 152 20.76 8.76 8.39
N LEU A 153 21.53 8.09 9.29
CA LEU A 153 22.65 7.24 8.91
C LEU A 153 22.26 6.04 8.05
N ASP A 154 21.02 5.62 8.11
CA ASP A 154 20.45 4.50 7.33
C ASP A 154 19.78 4.97 6.03
N ARG A 155 19.89 6.28 5.69
CA ARG A 155 19.41 6.95 4.50
C ARG A 155 17.86 7.02 4.42
N PHE A 156 17.20 7.16 5.55
CA PHE A 156 15.80 7.59 5.59
C PHE A 156 15.72 9.10 5.63
N LEU A 157 14.89 9.69 4.77
CA LEU A 157 14.57 11.11 4.84
C LEU A 157 13.50 11.32 5.93
N ILE A 158 13.78 12.15 6.91
CA ILE A 158 12.90 12.43 8.05
C ILE A 158 12.48 13.90 8.01
N TRP A 159 11.21 14.19 8.23
CA TRP A 159 10.69 15.56 8.25
C TRP A 159 9.51 15.70 9.22
N ASP A 160 9.19 16.94 9.55
CA ASP A 160 7.98 17.33 10.29
C ASP A 160 6.82 17.49 9.30
N ALA A 161 5.88 16.54 9.28
CA ALA A 161 4.74 16.56 8.38
C ALA A 161 3.78 17.71 8.64
N THR A 162 3.78 18.30 9.86
CA THR A 162 2.92 19.44 10.19
C THR A 162 3.36 20.73 9.49
N LYS A 163 4.60 20.79 9.00
CA LYS A 163 5.14 21.91 8.22
C LYS A 163 4.83 21.79 6.72
N ILE A 164 4.24 20.68 6.29
CA ILE A 164 3.86 20.42 4.91
C ILE A 164 2.34 20.57 4.78
N LYS A 165 1.86 20.96 3.60
CA LYS A 165 0.42 21.05 3.35
C LYS A 165 -0.24 19.68 3.51
N SER A 166 -1.23 19.61 4.37
CA SER A 166 -1.84 18.36 4.85
C SER A 166 -2.61 17.55 3.79
N TYR A 167 -2.88 18.15 2.62
CA TYR A 167 -3.52 17.48 1.48
C TYR A 167 -2.50 16.97 0.44
N THR A 168 -1.21 17.11 0.72
CA THR A 168 -0.14 16.60 -0.15
C THR A 168 0.39 15.27 0.36
N ASN A 169 0.99 14.47 -0.52
CA ASN A 169 1.52 13.16 -0.14
C ASN A 169 2.52 13.22 1.03
N PHE A 170 3.36 14.25 1.08
CA PHE A 170 4.33 14.44 2.17
C PHE A 170 3.71 14.99 3.45
N GLY A 171 2.51 15.57 3.39
CA GLY A 171 1.77 16.08 4.54
C GLY A 171 0.72 15.11 5.09
N MET A 172 0.54 13.94 4.47
CA MET A 172 -0.45 12.93 4.87
C MET A 172 0.21 11.74 5.57
N PRO A 173 0.19 11.70 6.91
CA PRO A 173 0.88 10.64 7.65
C PRO A 173 0.19 9.27 7.56
N PHE A 174 -1.09 9.22 7.18
CA PHE A 174 -1.83 7.97 7.12
C PHE A 174 -2.26 7.64 5.69
N SER A 175 -1.91 6.45 5.26
CA SER A 175 -2.21 5.92 3.94
C SER A 175 -2.25 4.39 3.96
N THR A 176 -3.07 3.80 3.11
CA THR A 176 -3.06 2.36 2.85
C THR A 176 -2.05 1.96 1.77
N ASN A 177 -1.26 2.92 1.29
CA ASN A 177 -0.37 2.77 0.14
C ASN A 177 1.09 2.56 0.57
N GLY A 178 1.41 1.43 1.20
CA GLY A 178 2.77 1.07 1.55
C GLY A 178 3.35 1.92 2.70
N HIS A 179 2.52 2.29 3.67
CA HIS A 179 2.99 2.98 4.87
C HIS A 179 3.18 2.00 6.03
N ILE A 180 4.27 2.17 6.77
CA ILE A 180 4.59 1.40 7.98
C ILE A 180 4.34 2.28 9.20
N TYR A 181 3.71 1.70 10.22
CA TYR A 181 3.30 2.35 11.46
C TYR A 181 3.77 1.57 12.67
N HIS A 182 3.88 2.25 13.80
CA HIS A 182 3.84 1.57 15.08
C HIS A 182 2.42 1.04 15.34
N GLU A 183 2.28 -0.22 15.78
CA GLU A 183 0.97 -0.88 15.91
C GLU A 183 0.00 -0.12 16.81
N ASN A 184 0.48 0.39 17.93
CA ASN A 184 -0.36 1.13 18.87
C ASN A 184 -0.93 2.42 18.25
N LEU A 185 -0.14 3.08 17.40
CA LEU A 185 -0.57 4.29 16.72
C LEU A 185 -1.71 3.99 15.75
N ILE A 186 -1.51 3.03 14.85
CA ILE A 186 -2.54 2.70 13.85
C ILE A 186 -3.82 2.15 14.51
N LYS A 187 -3.70 1.33 15.56
CA LYS A 187 -4.86 0.86 16.35
C LYS A 187 -5.63 2.02 16.98
N ASN A 188 -4.93 3.03 17.51
CA ASN A 188 -5.56 4.21 18.09
C ASN A 188 -6.27 5.07 17.05
N VAL A 189 -5.71 5.18 15.86
CA VAL A 189 -6.34 5.87 14.72
C VAL A 189 -7.61 5.15 14.30
N LEU A 190 -7.55 3.84 14.06
CA LEU A 190 -8.69 3.02 13.67
C LEU A 190 -9.84 3.05 14.68
N LYS A 191 -9.54 3.11 15.98
CA LYS A 191 -10.56 3.21 17.05
C LYS A 191 -11.30 4.56 17.08
N ARG A 192 -10.75 5.60 16.46
CA ARG A 192 -11.26 6.98 16.52
C ARG A 192 -11.80 7.50 15.20
N THR A 193 -11.57 6.77 14.14
CA THR A 193 -12.12 7.04 12.81
C THR A 193 -13.20 6.02 12.50
N LYS A 194 -14.15 6.42 11.66
CA LYS A 194 -15.12 5.50 11.09
C LYS A 194 -14.85 5.43 9.59
N VAL A 195 -14.25 4.35 9.17
CA VAL A 195 -13.90 4.10 7.76
C VAL A 195 -14.71 2.92 7.28
N GLU A 196 -15.59 3.17 6.34
CA GLU A 196 -16.45 2.13 5.74
C GLU A 196 -15.73 1.44 4.58
N ASP A 197 -14.90 2.19 3.84
CA ASP A 197 -14.19 1.75 2.66
C ASP A 197 -12.71 2.18 2.71
N HIS A 198 -11.83 1.42 2.05
CA HIS A 198 -10.40 1.73 1.97
C HIS A 198 -10.13 2.99 1.13
N ASP A 199 -10.96 3.28 0.13
CA ASP A 199 -10.83 4.47 -0.72
C ASP A 199 -11.02 5.77 0.10
N ASN A 200 -11.82 5.71 1.15
CA ASN A 200 -12.06 6.83 2.05
C ASN A 200 -11.12 6.87 3.27
N PHE A 201 -10.25 5.86 3.45
CA PHE A 201 -9.42 5.75 4.65
C PHE A 201 -8.57 7.01 4.91
N GLU A 202 -7.81 7.44 3.92
CA GLU A 202 -6.94 8.61 4.04
C GLU A 202 -7.74 9.86 4.35
N LEU A 203 -8.84 10.08 3.64
CA LEU A 203 -9.71 11.24 3.82
C LEU A 203 -10.36 11.26 5.22
N GLU A 204 -10.88 10.15 5.70
CA GLU A 204 -11.56 10.08 7.01
C GLU A 204 -10.55 10.26 8.17
N VAL A 205 -9.37 9.69 8.06
CA VAL A 205 -8.30 9.93 9.03
C VAL A 205 -7.87 11.40 9.01
N GLN A 206 -7.72 11.99 7.82
CA GLN A 206 -7.35 13.39 7.68
C GLN A 206 -8.41 14.34 8.27
N LYS A 207 -9.68 14.06 8.03
CA LYS A 207 -10.79 14.80 8.69
C LYS A 207 -10.71 14.70 10.21
N GLY A 208 -10.36 13.54 10.76
CA GLY A 208 -10.15 13.35 12.18
C GLY A 208 -8.98 14.17 12.72
N LEU A 209 -7.89 14.29 11.96
CA LEU A 209 -6.75 15.14 12.29
C LEU A 209 -7.17 16.62 12.37
N TYR A 210 -7.85 17.12 11.35
CA TYR A 210 -8.34 18.52 11.33
C TYR A 210 -9.30 18.85 12.46
N LYS A 211 -10.19 17.93 12.81
CA LYS A 211 -11.14 18.10 13.92
C LYS A 211 -10.49 18.00 15.30
N GLY A 212 -9.18 17.79 15.38
CA GLY A 212 -8.46 17.66 16.64
C GLY A 212 -8.73 16.34 17.39
N SER A 213 -9.39 15.37 16.76
CA SER A 213 -9.69 14.06 17.37
C SER A 213 -8.44 13.31 17.85
N PHE A 214 -7.28 13.69 17.31
CA PHE A 214 -5.96 13.12 17.63
C PHE A 214 -5.00 14.13 18.29
N SER A 215 -5.48 15.25 18.78
CA SER A 215 -4.64 16.33 19.33
C SER A 215 -3.58 15.77 20.30
N GLY A 216 -2.32 16.09 20.04
CA GLY A 216 -1.16 15.68 20.83
C GLY A 216 -0.84 14.17 20.87
N LYS A 217 -1.53 13.34 20.05
CA LYS A 217 -1.40 11.88 20.10
C LYS A 217 -0.71 11.27 18.87
N ILE A 218 -0.52 12.07 17.84
CA ILE A 218 0.18 11.66 16.62
C ILE A 218 1.52 12.36 16.57
N PRO A 219 2.62 11.62 16.49
CA PRO A 219 3.93 12.22 16.29
C PRO A 219 3.96 13.07 15.02
N PRO A 220 4.61 14.24 15.02
CA PRO A 220 4.67 15.11 13.84
C PRO A 220 5.59 14.58 12.76
N SER A 221 6.56 13.73 13.12
CA SER A 221 7.59 13.29 12.19
C SER A 221 7.09 12.16 11.30
N MET A 222 7.39 12.27 10.02
CA MET A 222 7.32 11.22 9.01
C MET A 222 8.69 10.89 8.47
N ALA A 223 8.82 9.71 7.88
CA ALA A 223 9.98 9.36 7.06
C ALA A 223 9.58 8.70 5.75
N CYS A 224 10.53 8.70 4.82
CA CYS A 224 10.49 7.81 3.66
C CYS A 224 11.87 7.19 3.39
N THR A 225 11.89 6.20 2.53
CA THR A 225 13.13 5.66 1.97
C THR A 225 13.82 6.73 1.10
N GLU A 226 15.11 6.62 0.89
CA GLU A 226 15.84 7.54 0.01
C GLU A 226 15.22 7.65 -1.37
N TYR A 227 14.86 6.51 -1.96
CA TYR A 227 14.06 6.40 -3.17
C TYR A 227 12.79 5.61 -2.83
N SER A 228 11.68 5.96 -3.49
CA SER A 228 10.44 5.19 -3.36
C SER A 228 10.69 3.74 -3.82
N VAL A 229 10.05 2.80 -3.15
CA VAL A 229 10.12 1.37 -3.48
C VAL A 229 8.74 0.78 -3.79
N VAL A 230 7.69 1.57 -3.54
CA VAL A 230 6.30 1.26 -3.83
C VAL A 230 5.72 2.33 -4.74
N ILE A 231 4.92 1.92 -5.70
CA ILE A 231 4.13 2.81 -6.55
C ILE A 231 2.67 2.37 -6.52
N CYS A 232 1.75 3.33 -6.69
CA CYS A 232 0.34 3.04 -6.91
C CYS A 232 0.06 3.05 -8.42
N ASN A 233 -0.55 1.98 -8.90
CA ASN A 233 -1.11 1.88 -10.23
C ASN A 233 -2.46 1.16 -10.15
N SER A 234 -3.53 1.84 -10.53
CA SER A 234 -4.88 1.24 -10.54
C SER A 234 -5.01 0.10 -11.54
N CYS A 235 -4.05 -0.02 -12.48
CA CYS A 235 -4.11 -0.96 -13.61
C CYS A 235 -5.42 -0.81 -14.41
N GLU A 236 -5.91 0.42 -14.58
CA GLU A 236 -7.08 0.70 -15.40
C GLU A 236 -6.78 0.64 -16.90
N ARG A 237 -5.50 0.66 -17.27
CA ARG A 237 -5.03 0.52 -18.65
C ARG A 237 -4.34 -0.81 -18.80
N ILE A 238 -5.12 -1.84 -19.12
CA ILE A 238 -4.59 -3.16 -19.41
C ILE A 238 -4.79 -3.42 -20.91
N SER A 239 -3.68 -3.63 -21.61
CA SER A 239 -3.67 -4.02 -23.02
C SER A 239 -3.47 -5.52 -23.17
N ASP A 240 -4.12 -6.10 -24.15
CA ASP A 240 -3.72 -7.41 -24.67
C ASP A 240 -2.92 -7.26 -25.96
N SER A 241 -2.32 -8.37 -26.40
CA SER A 241 -1.61 -8.42 -27.68
C SER A 241 -2.51 -8.16 -28.90
N ILE A 242 -3.82 -8.06 -28.72
CA ILE A 242 -4.84 -7.89 -29.77
C ILE A 242 -5.37 -6.45 -29.80
N GLY A 243 -4.97 -5.60 -28.83
CA GLY A 243 -5.33 -4.17 -28.79
C GLY A 243 -6.79 -3.88 -28.36
N LYS A 244 -7.50 -4.86 -27.82
CA LYS A 244 -8.82 -4.65 -27.22
C LYS A 244 -8.67 -4.34 -25.74
N TYR A 245 -9.18 -3.19 -25.33
CA TYR A 245 -9.19 -2.76 -23.94
C TYR A 245 -10.56 -3.08 -23.34
N ASP A 246 -10.63 -4.04 -22.44
CA ASP A 246 -11.71 -4.12 -21.47
C ASP A 246 -11.13 -3.77 -20.10
N ASN A 247 -11.17 -2.48 -19.79
CA ASN A 247 -10.59 -1.90 -18.58
C ASN A 247 -11.59 -1.90 -17.41
N THR A 248 -12.74 -2.54 -17.57
CA THR A 248 -13.68 -2.71 -16.46
C THR A 248 -13.12 -3.75 -15.49
N GLU A 249 -13.38 -3.57 -14.19
CA GLU A 249 -13.01 -4.55 -13.16
C GLU A 249 -13.55 -5.95 -13.50
N ILE A 250 -14.73 -6.01 -14.11
CA ILE A 250 -15.34 -7.25 -14.59
C ILE A 250 -14.51 -7.91 -15.69
N GLY A 251 -14.11 -7.15 -16.72
CA GLY A 251 -13.33 -7.66 -17.83
C GLY A 251 -11.94 -8.12 -17.41
N ILE A 252 -11.29 -7.37 -16.52
CA ILE A 252 -10.00 -7.73 -15.94
C ILE A 252 -10.13 -9.04 -15.13
N ASN A 253 -11.16 -9.16 -14.29
CA ASN A 253 -11.41 -10.37 -13.51
C ASN A 253 -11.72 -11.58 -14.41
N HIS A 254 -12.47 -11.38 -15.51
CA HIS A 254 -12.76 -12.42 -16.48
C HIS A 254 -11.47 -13.04 -17.03
N ARG A 255 -10.58 -12.24 -17.56
CA ARG A 255 -9.28 -12.70 -18.05
C ARG A 255 -8.46 -13.39 -16.97
N TYR A 256 -8.48 -12.83 -15.77
CA TYR A 256 -7.78 -13.45 -14.65
C TYR A 256 -8.31 -14.84 -14.33
N ILE A 257 -9.64 -15.04 -14.32
CA ILE A 257 -10.28 -16.34 -14.14
C ILE A 257 -9.91 -17.30 -15.27
N GLU A 258 -9.81 -16.84 -16.51
CA GLU A 258 -9.37 -17.64 -17.66
C GLU A 258 -7.90 -18.08 -17.59
N GLY A 259 -7.08 -17.48 -16.75
CA GLY A 259 -5.69 -17.89 -16.53
C GLY A 259 -4.65 -16.83 -16.87
N ASN A 260 -5.06 -15.70 -17.40
CA ASN A 260 -4.14 -14.62 -17.71
C ASN A 260 -3.78 -13.87 -16.42
N ILE A 261 -2.52 -13.53 -16.22
CA ILE A 261 -2.07 -12.72 -15.09
C ILE A 261 -1.45 -11.42 -15.62
N ILE A 262 -1.59 -10.34 -14.85
CA ILE A 262 -0.93 -9.08 -15.19
C ILE A 262 0.59 -9.30 -15.11
N ASP A 263 1.29 -9.01 -16.21
CA ASP A 263 2.72 -9.26 -16.30
C ASP A 263 3.53 -8.19 -15.57
N TYR A 264 4.11 -8.55 -14.43
CA TYR A 264 4.99 -7.67 -13.66
C TYR A 264 6.18 -7.15 -14.49
N ASP A 265 6.72 -7.98 -15.39
CA ASP A 265 7.91 -7.65 -16.18
C ASP A 265 7.60 -6.69 -17.34
N SER A 266 6.31 -6.39 -17.59
CA SER A 266 5.89 -5.39 -18.58
C SER A 266 6.03 -3.94 -18.10
N PHE A 267 6.25 -3.71 -16.80
CA PHE A 267 6.36 -2.36 -16.24
C PHE A 267 7.80 -1.85 -16.29
N ASP A 268 7.95 -0.59 -16.70
CA ASP A 268 9.24 0.13 -16.64
C ASP A 268 9.29 1.02 -15.39
N PHE A 269 10.04 0.58 -14.39
CA PHE A 269 10.24 1.32 -13.14
C PHE A 269 11.50 2.20 -13.12
N SER A 270 12.18 2.38 -14.25
CA SER A 270 13.47 3.12 -14.31
C SER A 270 13.36 4.61 -14.01
N ASN A 271 12.18 5.22 -14.27
CA ASN A 271 11.97 6.67 -14.19
C ASN A 271 10.80 7.07 -13.30
N ILE A 272 10.68 6.46 -12.12
CA ILE A 272 9.63 6.82 -11.18
C ILE A 272 9.87 8.22 -10.60
N SER A 273 8.94 9.13 -10.86
CA SER A 273 8.97 10.52 -10.36
C SER A 273 7.72 10.92 -9.58
N LYS A 274 6.74 10.04 -9.51
CA LYS A 274 5.43 10.24 -8.86
C LYS A 274 5.12 9.08 -7.94
N PRO A 275 4.35 9.29 -6.88
CA PRO A 275 3.86 8.19 -6.01
C PRO A 275 2.71 7.40 -6.65
N TYR A 276 2.11 7.92 -7.71
CA TYR A 276 1.07 7.30 -8.53
C TYR A 276 1.50 7.36 -9.99
N GLU A 277 1.43 6.25 -10.69
CA GLU A 277 1.72 6.18 -12.13
C GLU A 277 0.65 5.34 -12.82
N ASP A 278 0.26 5.77 -14.00
CA ASP A 278 -0.73 5.10 -14.82
C ASP A 278 -0.01 4.32 -15.94
N PHE A 279 0.66 3.26 -15.55
CA PHE A 279 1.30 2.37 -16.50
C PHE A 279 0.27 1.59 -17.30
N THR A 280 0.55 1.38 -18.57
CA THR A 280 -0.17 0.36 -19.34
C THR A 280 0.34 -1.01 -18.92
N ALA A 281 -0.54 -1.82 -18.35
CA ALA A 281 -0.25 -3.19 -17.99
C ALA A 281 -0.57 -4.15 -19.14
N PHE A 282 0.07 -5.29 -19.15
CA PHE A 282 -0.18 -6.36 -20.13
C PHE A 282 -0.51 -7.65 -19.41
N PHE A 283 -1.36 -8.47 -20.02
CA PHE A 283 -1.58 -9.83 -19.58
C PHE A 283 -0.57 -10.80 -20.23
N LYS A 284 -0.13 -11.81 -19.47
CA LYS A 284 0.63 -12.99 -19.93
C LYS A 284 -0.10 -14.26 -19.59
#